data_ac4fd26461ac94bf49875e3ceb00764c
#
_entry.id   ac4fd26461ac94bf49875e3ceb00764c
#
_cell.length_a   1.000
_cell.length_b   1.000
_cell.length_c   1.000
_cell.angle_alpha   90.00
_cell.angle_beta   90.00
_cell.angle_gamma   90.00
#
_symmetry.space_group_name_H-M   'P 1'
#
loop_
_entity.id
_entity.type
_entity.pdbx_description
1 polymer ?
#
loop_
_entity_poly.entity_id
_entity_poly.type
_entity_poly.pdbx_seq_one_letter_code
_entity_poly.pdbx_strand_id
1 'polypeptide(L)'
;GTTFILISGGLATYGLITDDYRAKSTAMQLIESILITGVFVQPLKRLTGRESPFITAENGNWHSSWTFAPSFAAYQKHTSNYDAMPSGHLTTAMAAVTVLAENYKDYKWIKPVSYTALALMSFEMMQSKVHWASDYPIALFMGYLIGKNIAKSRIETSDYRVKTAQKYHWNLSSSTAWDGTPLYGVALSF
;
A
#
# COMPACT_ATOMS: atom_id res chain seq x y z
N GLY A 1 6.91 7.70 -5.75
CA GLY A 1 5.44 7.81 -5.67
C GLY A 1 4.77 7.86 -7.03
N THR A 2 5.20 8.76 -7.91
CA THR A 2 4.54 9.03 -9.22
C THR A 2 4.38 7.78 -10.07
N THR A 3 5.40 6.93 -10.16
CA THR A 3 5.36 5.69 -10.93
C THR A 3 4.21 4.77 -10.49
N PHE A 4 4.02 4.60 -9.18
CA PHE A 4 2.94 3.76 -8.65
C PHE A 4 1.56 4.38 -8.82
N ILE A 5 1.45 5.70 -8.84
CA ILE A 5 0.21 6.40 -9.20
C ILE A 5 -0.15 6.13 -10.66
N LEU A 6 0.84 6.17 -11.57
CA LEU A 6 0.62 5.84 -12.99
C LEU A 6 0.24 4.38 -13.18
N ILE A 7 0.89 3.44 -12.50
CA ILE A 7 0.52 2.02 -12.52
C ILE A 7 -0.90 1.83 -12.00
N SER A 8 -1.25 2.49 -10.89
CA SER A 8 -2.61 2.45 -10.34
C SER A 8 -3.64 2.99 -11.32
N GLY A 9 -3.36 4.13 -11.96
CA GLY A 9 -4.23 4.71 -12.99
C GLY A 9 -4.42 3.77 -14.19
N GLY A 10 -3.35 3.16 -14.68
CA GLY A 10 -3.39 2.17 -15.76
C GLY A 10 -4.23 0.93 -15.39
N LEU A 11 -4.04 0.38 -14.21
CA LEU A 11 -4.83 -0.75 -13.72
C LEU A 11 -6.30 -0.37 -13.51
N ALA A 12 -6.58 0.83 -13.00
CA ALA A 12 -7.95 1.32 -12.85
C ALA A 12 -8.65 1.43 -14.20
N THR A 13 -7.99 2.05 -15.19
CA THR A 13 -8.51 2.21 -16.54
C THR A 13 -8.75 0.85 -17.20
N TYR A 14 -7.75 -0.05 -17.14
CA TYR A 14 -7.89 -1.41 -17.66
C TYR A 14 -9.08 -2.13 -17.00
N GLY A 15 -9.15 -2.11 -15.67
CA GLY A 15 -10.21 -2.78 -14.92
C GLY A 15 -11.61 -2.21 -15.20
N LEU A 16 -11.72 -0.91 -15.51
CA LEU A 16 -13.01 -0.30 -15.90
C LEU A 16 -13.43 -0.71 -17.30
N ILE A 17 -12.50 -0.80 -18.25
CA ILE A 17 -12.77 -1.17 -19.64
C ILE A 17 -13.12 -2.66 -19.78
N THR A 18 -12.40 -3.52 -19.05
CA THR A 18 -12.56 -4.99 -19.15
C THR A 18 -13.49 -5.57 -18.08
N ASP A 19 -14.03 -4.74 -17.20
CA ASP A 19 -14.78 -5.12 -16.00
C ASP A 19 -14.01 -6.07 -15.06
N ASP A 20 -12.67 -5.97 -15.07
CA ASP A 20 -11.81 -6.80 -14.23
C ASP A 20 -11.78 -6.26 -12.79
N TYR A 21 -12.47 -6.98 -11.88
CA TYR A 21 -12.51 -6.63 -10.47
C TYR A 21 -11.13 -6.66 -9.80
N ARG A 22 -10.25 -7.60 -10.20
CA ARG A 22 -8.89 -7.73 -9.65
C ARG A 22 -8.06 -6.49 -9.95
N ALA A 23 -8.11 -6.01 -11.20
CA ALA A 23 -7.40 -4.80 -11.60
C ALA A 23 -7.94 -3.56 -10.87
N LYS A 24 -9.26 -3.39 -10.79
CA LYS A 24 -9.91 -2.30 -10.04
C LYS A 24 -9.51 -2.31 -8.56
N SER A 25 -9.58 -3.48 -7.93
CA SER A 25 -9.22 -3.64 -6.53
C SER A 25 -7.75 -3.36 -6.27
N THR A 26 -6.85 -3.86 -7.13
CA THR A 26 -5.40 -3.62 -7.01
C THR A 26 -5.06 -2.13 -7.18
N ALA A 27 -5.69 -1.45 -8.12
CA ALA A 27 -5.51 -0.01 -8.32
C ALA A 27 -5.84 0.78 -7.04
N MET A 28 -6.96 0.49 -6.41
CA MET A 28 -7.36 1.14 -5.16
C MET A 28 -6.40 0.82 -4.00
N GLN A 29 -5.96 -0.42 -3.89
CA GLN A 29 -5.00 -0.84 -2.87
C GLN A 29 -3.62 -0.19 -3.04
N LEU A 30 -3.19 0.07 -4.27
CA LEU A 30 -1.95 0.82 -4.53
C LEU A 30 -2.06 2.26 -4.02
N ILE A 31 -3.16 2.95 -4.29
CA ILE A 31 -3.40 4.31 -3.76
C ILE A 31 -3.43 4.27 -2.23
N GLU A 32 -4.17 3.35 -1.65
CA GLU A 32 -4.26 3.16 -0.20
C GLU A 32 -2.88 2.92 0.43
N SER A 33 -2.04 2.10 -0.21
CA SER A 33 -0.68 1.82 0.26
C SER A 33 0.21 3.06 0.27
N ILE A 34 0.09 3.93 -0.73
CA ILE A 34 0.82 5.20 -0.80
C ILE A 34 0.38 6.13 0.34
N LEU A 35 -0.92 6.27 0.55
CA LEU A 35 -1.47 7.15 1.59
C LEU A 35 -1.09 6.66 2.99
N ILE A 36 -1.30 5.38 3.29
CA ILE A 36 -0.96 4.79 4.60
C ILE A 36 0.54 4.88 4.85
N THR A 37 1.38 4.59 3.84
CA THR A 37 2.83 4.74 3.97
C THR A 37 3.21 6.18 4.35
N GLY A 38 2.60 7.18 3.71
CA GLY A 38 2.82 8.59 4.04
C GLY A 38 2.46 8.92 5.49
N VAL A 39 1.32 8.43 5.97
CA VAL A 39 0.85 8.64 7.36
C VAL A 39 1.84 8.06 8.39
N PHE A 40 2.44 6.90 8.12
CA PHE A 40 3.38 6.29 9.06
C PHE A 40 4.82 6.81 8.92
N VAL A 41 5.29 7.02 7.71
CA VAL A 41 6.68 7.43 7.46
C VAL A 41 6.94 8.88 7.89
N GLN A 42 6.01 9.80 7.65
CA GLN A 42 6.23 11.21 7.95
C GLN A 42 6.45 11.51 9.44
N PRO A 43 5.64 10.97 10.37
CA PRO A 43 5.92 11.12 11.79
C PRO A 43 7.25 10.50 12.21
N LEU A 44 7.61 9.33 11.68
CA LEU A 44 8.87 8.68 12.00
C LEU A 44 10.08 9.48 11.52
N LYS A 45 10.04 10.07 10.33
CA LYS A 45 11.09 10.97 9.84
C LYS A 45 11.29 12.16 10.78
N ARG A 46 10.18 12.75 11.25
CA ARG A 46 10.25 13.85 12.19
C ARG A 46 10.73 13.44 13.59
N LEU A 47 10.40 12.22 14.02
CA LEU A 47 10.88 11.70 15.29
C LEU A 47 12.38 11.41 15.24
N THR A 48 12.85 10.76 14.19
CA THR A 48 14.28 10.39 14.06
C THR A 48 15.15 11.59 13.74
N GLY A 49 14.68 12.51 12.89
CA GLY A 49 15.44 13.71 12.51
C GLY A 49 16.83 13.41 11.98
N ARG A 50 16.99 12.34 11.19
CA ARG A 50 18.28 11.92 10.67
C ARG A 50 18.70 12.72 9.45
N GLU A 51 19.93 13.21 9.46
CA GLU A 51 20.54 13.93 8.35
C GLU A 51 20.85 13.01 7.17
N SER A 52 20.63 13.52 5.95
CA SER A 52 20.94 12.80 4.70
C SER A 52 22.45 12.75 4.44
N PRO A 53 22.98 11.66 3.80
CA PRO A 53 24.42 11.50 3.56
C PRO A 53 25.05 12.65 2.77
N PHE A 54 24.33 13.26 1.80
CA PHE A 54 24.89 14.35 1.03
C PHE A 54 25.11 15.62 1.87
N ILE A 55 24.20 15.94 2.81
CA ILE A 55 24.36 17.06 3.75
C ILE A 55 25.54 16.79 4.69
N THR A 56 25.62 15.56 5.21
CA THR A 56 26.73 15.16 6.08
C THR A 56 28.08 15.34 5.36
N ALA A 57 28.16 14.99 4.07
CA ALA A 57 29.35 15.15 3.28
C ALA A 57 29.68 16.63 2.99
N GLU A 58 28.68 17.47 2.71
CA GLU A 58 28.84 18.92 2.51
C GLU A 58 29.37 19.60 3.78
N ASN A 59 28.92 19.14 4.95
CA ASN A 59 29.40 19.64 6.25
C ASN A 59 30.79 19.11 6.64
N GLY A 60 31.43 18.30 5.81
CA GLY A 60 32.74 17.69 6.09
C GLY A 60 32.71 16.63 7.19
N ASN A 61 31.56 16.13 7.55
CA ASN A 61 31.37 15.11 8.59
C ASN A 61 31.37 13.69 8.00
N TRP A 62 31.72 12.70 8.80
CA TRP A 62 31.72 11.28 8.45
C TRP A 62 30.53 10.52 9.04
N HIS A 63 29.81 11.12 9.99
CA HIS A 63 28.71 10.52 10.71
C HIS A 63 27.43 11.36 10.56
N SER A 64 26.30 10.71 10.33
CA SER A 64 25.01 11.38 10.30
C SER A 64 24.68 12.00 11.65
N SER A 65 24.23 13.24 11.66
CA SER A 65 23.63 13.84 12.84
C SER A 65 22.18 13.39 13.00
N TRP A 66 21.74 13.37 14.26
CA TRP A 66 20.38 13.01 14.63
C TRP A 66 19.81 14.13 15.49
N THR A 67 18.73 14.73 15.04
CA THR A 67 18.02 15.77 15.79
C THR A 67 16.61 15.27 16.08
N PHE A 68 16.41 14.64 17.22
CA PHE A 68 15.09 14.11 17.58
C PHE A 68 14.06 15.23 17.67
N ALA A 69 12.93 15.04 16.99
CA ALA A 69 11.80 15.96 16.95
C ALA A 69 12.20 17.42 16.66
N PRO A 70 12.87 17.70 15.52
CA PRO A 70 13.24 19.07 15.16
C PRO A 70 12.00 19.96 15.10
N SER A 71 12.19 21.26 15.38
CA SER A 71 11.08 22.21 15.29
C SER A 71 10.47 22.21 13.89
N PHE A 72 9.17 22.43 13.78
CA PHE A 72 8.47 22.45 12.50
C PHE A 72 9.08 23.44 11.51
N ALA A 73 9.49 24.62 12.00
CA ALA A 73 10.13 25.64 11.17
C ALA A 73 11.51 25.18 10.65
N ALA A 74 12.33 24.53 11.48
CA ALA A 74 13.64 24.00 11.07
C ALA A 74 13.47 22.88 10.03
N TYR A 75 12.53 21.96 10.24
CA TYR A 75 12.22 20.88 9.31
C TYR A 75 11.77 21.41 7.95
N GLN A 76 10.87 22.39 7.92
CA GLN A 76 10.37 22.99 6.69
C GLN A 76 11.47 23.73 5.90
N LYS A 77 12.37 24.41 6.63
CA LYS A 77 13.44 25.20 6.02
C LYS A 77 14.56 24.33 5.42
N HIS A 78 14.90 23.24 6.10
CA HIS A 78 16.01 22.35 5.73
C HIS A 78 15.62 20.87 5.88
N THR A 79 14.65 20.41 5.09
CA THR A 79 14.09 19.05 5.18
C THR A 79 15.16 17.96 5.13
N SER A 80 16.14 18.09 4.25
CA SER A 80 17.22 17.09 4.07
C SER A 80 18.12 16.90 5.28
N ASN A 81 18.10 17.85 6.22
CA ASN A 81 18.84 17.73 7.49
C ASN A 81 18.15 16.75 8.46
N TYR A 82 16.90 16.35 8.21
CA TYR A 82 16.07 15.66 9.21
C TYR A 82 15.24 14.51 8.68
N ASP A 83 15.32 14.16 7.39
CA ASP A 83 14.34 13.26 6.77
C ASP A 83 14.94 11.99 6.14
N ALA A 84 16.17 11.61 6.49
CA ALA A 84 16.80 10.44 5.91
C ALA A 84 16.13 9.12 6.36
N MET A 85 15.72 8.99 7.61
CA MET A 85 15.24 7.74 8.18
C MET A 85 13.78 7.82 8.63
N PRO A 86 12.95 6.82 8.25
CA PRO A 86 13.18 5.75 7.27
C PRO A 86 13.09 6.26 5.82
N SER A 87 13.58 5.47 4.85
CA SER A 87 13.42 5.80 3.43
C SER A 87 11.96 5.71 2.99
N GLY A 88 11.33 6.86 2.77
CA GLY A 88 9.93 6.92 2.32
C GLY A 88 9.72 6.34 0.93
N HIS A 89 10.66 6.55 0.02
CA HIS A 89 10.63 5.99 -1.33
C HIS A 89 10.61 4.46 -1.30
N LEU A 90 11.51 3.87 -0.51
CA LEU A 90 11.64 2.42 -0.42
C LEU A 90 10.46 1.81 0.33
N THR A 91 9.94 2.47 1.38
CA THR A 91 8.75 2.00 2.10
C THR A 91 7.53 1.96 1.18
N THR A 92 7.29 3.03 0.43
CA THR A 92 6.16 3.10 -0.52
C THR A 92 6.32 2.08 -1.65
N ALA A 93 7.52 1.95 -2.20
CA ALA A 93 7.78 0.99 -3.27
C ALA A 93 7.60 -0.46 -2.78
N MET A 94 8.09 -0.79 -1.58
CA MET A 94 7.91 -2.13 -1.01
C MET A 94 6.44 -2.43 -0.70
N ALA A 95 5.67 -1.47 -0.20
CA ALA A 95 4.24 -1.64 0.04
C ALA A 95 3.48 -1.91 -1.27
N ALA A 96 3.73 -1.11 -2.31
CA ALA A 96 3.11 -1.27 -3.62
C ALA A 96 3.47 -2.61 -4.28
N VAL A 97 4.74 -2.99 -4.25
CA VAL A 97 5.22 -4.29 -4.76
C VAL A 97 4.57 -5.45 -4.02
N THR A 98 4.43 -5.34 -2.70
CA THR A 98 3.78 -6.38 -1.89
C THR A 98 2.32 -6.51 -2.26
N VAL A 99 1.58 -5.42 -2.46
CA VAL A 99 0.19 -5.45 -2.94
C VAL A 99 0.10 -6.14 -4.30
N LEU A 100 0.95 -5.76 -5.26
CA LEU A 100 0.98 -6.39 -6.58
C LEU A 100 1.28 -7.90 -6.48
N ALA A 101 2.30 -8.28 -5.72
CA ALA A 101 2.71 -9.67 -5.58
C ALA A 101 1.67 -10.53 -4.84
N GLU A 102 0.90 -9.96 -3.92
CA GLU A 102 -0.18 -10.67 -3.23
C GLU A 102 -1.42 -10.82 -4.11
N ASN A 103 -1.76 -9.80 -4.89
CA ASN A 103 -2.92 -9.84 -5.77
C ASN A 103 -2.70 -10.67 -7.04
N TYR A 104 -1.48 -10.77 -7.53
CA TYR A 104 -1.10 -11.48 -8.74
C TYR A 104 -0.16 -12.66 -8.47
N LYS A 105 -0.49 -13.50 -7.49
CA LYS A 105 0.31 -14.66 -7.07
C LYS A 105 0.52 -15.72 -8.16
N ASP A 106 -0.39 -15.78 -9.09
CA ASP A 106 -0.36 -16.65 -10.27
C ASP A 106 0.80 -16.29 -11.23
N TYR A 107 1.23 -15.04 -11.25
CA TYR A 107 2.35 -14.58 -12.06
C TYR A 107 3.67 -14.65 -11.27
N LYS A 108 4.33 -15.81 -11.29
CA LYS A 108 5.54 -16.09 -10.51
C LYS A 108 6.71 -15.13 -10.75
N TRP A 109 6.74 -14.45 -11.91
CA TRP A 109 7.79 -13.50 -12.28
C TRP A 109 7.67 -12.14 -11.59
N ILE A 110 6.49 -11.77 -11.09
CA ILE A 110 6.26 -10.47 -10.46
C ILE A 110 7.19 -10.26 -9.27
N LYS A 111 7.29 -11.25 -8.37
CA LYS A 111 8.17 -11.14 -7.18
C LYS A 111 9.63 -10.90 -7.55
N PRO A 112 10.30 -11.75 -8.34
CA PRO A 112 11.72 -11.56 -8.65
C PRO A 112 11.97 -10.24 -9.40
N VAL A 113 11.15 -9.88 -10.37
CA VAL A 113 11.31 -8.60 -11.10
C VAL A 113 11.14 -7.40 -10.17
N SER A 114 10.12 -7.42 -9.34
CA SER A 114 9.86 -6.33 -8.40
C SER A 114 10.96 -6.18 -7.36
N TYR A 115 11.45 -7.27 -6.79
CA TYR A 115 12.55 -7.20 -5.81
C TYR A 115 13.88 -6.77 -6.45
N THR A 116 14.14 -7.16 -7.69
CA THR A 116 15.29 -6.64 -8.45
C THR A 116 15.17 -5.14 -8.66
N ALA A 117 13.99 -4.65 -9.05
CA ALA A 117 13.74 -3.21 -9.20
C ALA A 117 13.92 -2.45 -7.86
N LEU A 118 13.46 -3.01 -6.73
CA LEU A 118 13.69 -2.43 -5.40
C LEU A 118 15.19 -2.37 -5.06
N ALA A 119 15.95 -3.42 -5.37
CA ALA A 119 17.39 -3.45 -5.13
C ALA A 119 18.12 -2.39 -5.97
N LEU A 120 17.78 -2.26 -7.24
CA LEU A 120 18.35 -1.23 -8.12
C LEU A 120 18.01 0.18 -7.63
N MET A 121 16.76 0.42 -7.22
CA MET A 121 16.34 1.70 -6.65
C MET A 121 17.08 2.00 -5.34
N SER A 122 17.30 1.01 -4.47
CA SER A 122 18.06 1.18 -3.24
C SER A 122 19.51 1.53 -3.51
N PHE A 123 20.12 0.89 -4.51
CA PHE A 123 21.49 1.18 -4.93
C PHE A 123 21.61 2.60 -5.51
N GLU A 124 20.68 3.01 -6.35
CA GLU A 124 20.62 4.37 -6.91
C GLU A 124 20.51 5.43 -5.80
N MET A 125 19.60 5.26 -4.84
CA MET A 125 19.45 6.19 -3.71
C MET A 125 20.69 6.25 -2.82
N MET A 126 21.45 5.16 -2.70
CA MET A 126 22.72 5.13 -1.98
C MET A 126 23.82 5.89 -2.74
N GLN A 127 23.92 5.70 -4.06
CA GLN A 127 24.85 6.43 -4.93
C GLN A 127 24.57 7.94 -4.92
N SER A 128 23.30 8.31 -5.00
CA SER A 128 22.83 9.70 -4.94
C SER A 128 22.97 10.33 -3.55
N LYS A 129 23.47 9.59 -2.56
CA LYS A 129 23.66 10.01 -1.17
C LYS A 129 22.39 10.57 -0.50
N VAL A 130 21.21 10.12 -0.93
CA VAL A 130 19.92 10.56 -0.38
C VAL A 130 19.61 9.84 0.92
N HIS A 131 19.91 8.55 0.99
CA HIS A 131 19.64 7.69 2.15
C HIS A 131 20.88 6.88 2.55
N TRP A 132 20.98 6.59 3.83
CA TRP A 132 21.95 5.65 4.38
C TRP A 132 21.46 4.22 4.16
N ALA A 133 22.38 3.27 3.93
CA ALA A 133 22.02 1.87 3.81
C ALA A 133 21.23 1.34 5.03
N SER A 134 21.51 1.89 6.22
CA SER A 134 20.82 1.55 7.47
C SER A 134 19.37 2.06 7.56
N ASP A 135 18.91 2.93 6.65
CA ASP A 135 17.52 3.39 6.58
C ASP A 135 16.62 2.34 5.88
N TYR A 136 17.21 1.40 5.13
CA TYR A 136 16.50 0.45 4.29
C TYR A 136 15.81 -0.70 5.03
N PRO A 137 16.41 -1.36 6.04
CA PRO A 137 15.78 -2.47 6.72
C PRO A 137 14.41 -2.10 7.32
N ILE A 138 14.34 -0.96 7.99
CA ILE A 138 13.08 -0.46 8.58
C ILE A 138 12.09 -0.09 7.47
N ALA A 139 12.55 0.57 6.40
CA ALA A 139 11.72 0.94 5.29
C ALA A 139 11.09 -0.29 4.60
N LEU A 140 11.88 -1.32 4.32
CA LEU A 140 11.42 -2.57 3.72
C LEU A 140 10.44 -3.31 4.63
N PHE A 141 10.76 -3.40 5.93
CA PHE A 141 9.88 -4.08 6.89
C PHE A 141 8.53 -3.38 7.01
N MET A 142 8.51 -2.07 7.18
CA MET A 142 7.28 -1.28 7.24
C MET A 142 6.47 -1.39 5.95
N GLY A 143 7.12 -1.23 4.80
CA GLY A 143 6.46 -1.34 3.51
C GLY A 143 5.84 -2.72 3.29
N TYR A 144 6.56 -3.79 3.64
CA TYR A 144 6.05 -5.15 3.57
C TYR A 144 4.81 -5.35 4.46
N LEU A 145 4.86 -4.91 5.72
CA LEU A 145 3.72 -5.04 6.63
C LEU A 145 2.49 -4.27 6.14
N ILE A 146 2.67 -3.03 5.70
CA ILE A 146 1.58 -2.19 5.17
C ILE A 146 0.97 -2.85 3.94
N GLY A 147 1.77 -3.22 2.95
CA GLY A 147 1.30 -3.84 1.72
C GLY A 147 0.60 -5.18 1.96
N LYS A 148 1.13 -6.01 2.87
CA LYS A 148 0.55 -7.30 3.24
C LYS A 148 -0.82 -7.14 3.90
N ASN A 149 -0.96 -6.21 4.84
CA ASN A 149 -2.22 -5.96 5.53
C ASN A 149 -3.30 -5.40 4.57
N ILE A 150 -2.93 -4.46 3.70
CA ILE A 150 -3.85 -3.91 2.70
C ILE A 150 -4.34 -5.00 1.74
N ALA A 151 -3.43 -5.81 1.19
CA ALA A 151 -3.81 -6.89 0.30
C ALA A 151 -4.73 -7.91 0.99
N LYS A 152 -4.44 -8.25 2.26
CA LYS A 152 -5.20 -9.23 3.05
C LYS A 152 -6.58 -8.74 3.44
N SER A 153 -6.71 -7.48 3.86
CA SER A 153 -7.98 -6.91 4.33
C SER A 153 -9.09 -7.00 3.29
N ARG A 154 -8.80 -6.79 2.01
CA ARG A 154 -9.79 -6.90 0.94
C ARG A 154 -10.14 -8.33 0.56
N ILE A 155 -9.19 -9.26 0.65
CA ILE A 155 -9.44 -10.69 0.44
C ILE A 155 -10.41 -11.18 1.51
N GLU A 156 -10.18 -10.85 2.77
CA GLU A 156 -11.06 -11.22 3.88
C GLU A 156 -12.46 -10.60 3.75
N THR A 157 -12.54 -9.32 3.34
CA THR A 157 -13.83 -8.65 3.13
C THR A 157 -14.61 -9.28 1.97
N SER A 158 -13.94 -9.68 0.89
CA SER A 158 -14.56 -10.37 -0.24
C SER A 158 -15.12 -11.74 0.18
N ASP A 159 -14.33 -12.52 0.93
CA ASP A 159 -14.74 -13.83 1.42
C ASP A 159 -15.91 -13.73 2.41
N TYR A 160 -15.92 -12.74 3.29
CA TYR A 160 -17.02 -12.44 4.19
C TYR A 160 -18.30 -12.08 3.42
N ARG A 161 -18.23 -11.24 2.38
CA ARG A 161 -19.38 -10.87 1.55
C ARG A 161 -19.97 -12.07 0.82
N VAL A 162 -19.12 -12.94 0.26
CA VAL A 162 -19.58 -14.17 -0.40
C VAL A 162 -20.26 -15.09 0.61
N LYS A 163 -19.67 -15.31 1.78
CA LYS A 163 -20.27 -16.14 2.85
C LYS A 163 -21.59 -15.56 3.37
N THR A 164 -21.68 -14.23 3.50
CA THR A 164 -22.91 -13.57 3.95
C THR A 164 -24.00 -13.65 2.88
N ALA A 165 -23.65 -13.46 1.60
CA ALA A 165 -24.58 -13.58 0.49
C ALA A 165 -25.11 -15.03 0.31
N GLN A 166 -24.29 -16.03 0.61
CA GLN A 166 -24.71 -17.44 0.60
C GLN A 166 -25.59 -17.80 1.80
N LYS A 167 -25.48 -17.06 2.90
CA LYS A 167 -26.24 -17.34 4.11
C LYS A 167 -27.70 -16.87 4.05
N TYR A 168 -28.01 -15.86 3.25
CA TYR A 168 -29.33 -15.26 3.15
C TYR A 168 -29.90 -15.44 1.74
N HIS A 169 -30.91 -16.29 1.59
CA HIS A 169 -31.67 -16.46 0.36
C HIS A 169 -33.09 -15.93 0.51
N TRP A 170 -33.43 -15.00 -0.34
CA TRP A 170 -34.80 -14.54 -0.50
C TRP A 170 -35.53 -15.43 -1.49
N ASN A 171 -36.54 -16.12 -1.02
CA ASN A 171 -37.41 -16.93 -1.85
C ASN A 171 -38.76 -16.25 -2.00
N LEU A 172 -39.16 -15.99 -3.23
CA LEU A 172 -40.52 -15.60 -3.55
C LEU A 172 -41.36 -16.88 -3.65
N SER A 173 -42.32 -17.03 -2.81
CA SER A 173 -43.25 -18.16 -2.85
C SER A 173 -44.62 -17.66 -3.31
N SER A 174 -45.25 -18.40 -4.22
CA SER A 174 -46.64 -18.21 -4.56
C SER A 174 -47.42 -19.49 -4.18
N SER A 175 -48.49 -19.34 -3.50
CA SER A 175 -49.43 -20.43 -3.17
C SER A 175 -50.83 -19.94 -3.36
N THR A 176 -51.79 -20.87 -3.42
CA THR A 176 -53.21 -20.54 -3.54
C THR A 176 -53.88 -20.95 -2.23
N ALA A 177 -54.64 -20.07 -1.64
CA ALA A 177 -55.47 -20.41 -0.48
C ALA A 177 -56.59 -21.37 -0.90
N TRP A 178 -57.22 -22.02 0.10
CA TRP A 178 -58.32 -22.98 -0.14
C TRP A 178 -59.56 -22.39 -0.81
N ASP A 179 -59.69 -21.04 -0.77
CA ASP A 179 -60.77 -20.26 -1.43
C ASP A 179 -60.39 -19.81 -2.86
N GLY A 180 -59.22 -20.21 -3.36
CA GLY A 180 -58.73 -19.85 -4.69
C GLY A 180 -57.94 -18.51 -4.74
N THR A 181 -57.79 -17.79 -3.62
CA THR A 181 -57.06 -16.51 -3.56
C THR A 181 -55.56 -16.75 -3.73
N PRO A 182 -54.87 -16.05 -4.62
CA PRO A 182 -53.44 -16.17 -4.78
C PRO A 182 -52.73 -15.51 -3.58
N LEU A 183 -51.86 -16.26 -2.91
CA LEU A 183 -51.01 -15.78 -1.84
C LEU A 183 -49.58 -15.64 -2.34
N TYR A 184 -49.00 -14.48 -2.12
CA TYR A 184 -47.57 -14.19 -2.42
C TYR A 184 -46.83 -14.00 -1.10
N GLY A 185 -45.76 -14.72 -0.94
CA GLY A 185 -44.90 -14.63 0.25
C GLY A 185 -43.45 -14.39 -0.10
N VAL A 186 -42.76 -13.74 0.81
CA VAL A 186 -41.33 -13.60 0.77
C VAL A 186 -40.75 -14.32 1.97
N ALA A 187 -39.97 -15.36 1.74
CA ALA A 187 -39.28 -16.11 2.79
C ALA A 187 -37.78 -15.79 2.76
N LEU A 188 -37.21 -15.54 3.93
CA LEU A 188 -35.79 -15.45 4.16
C LEU A 188 -35.32 -16.77 4.82
N SER A 189 -34.48 -17.51 4.11
CA SER A 189 -33.78 -18.68 4.67
C SER A 189 -32.36 -18.28 5.08
N PHE A 190 -31.94 -18.77 6.28
CA PHE A 190 -30.62 -18.53 6.84
C PHE A 190 -29.75 -19.78 6.78
#